data_cd737aed286d36a01fe30f874c654ac4
#
_entry.id   cd737aed286d36a01fe30f874c654ac4
#
_cell.length_a   1.000
_cell.length_b   1.000
_cell.length_c   1.000
_cell.angle_alpha   90.00
_cell.angle_beta   90.00
_cell.angle_gamma   90.00
#
_symmetry.space_group_name_H-M   'P 1'
#
loop_
_entity.id
_entity.type
_entity.pdbx_description
1 polymer ?
#
loop_
_entity_poly.entity_id
_entity_poly.type
_entity_poly.pdbx_seq_one_letter_code
_entity_poly.pdbx_strand_id
1 'polypeptide(L)'
;MQSLKKAVEQVKKDGAKTLFIEPGDYIVTGERARAAQSAVMAGDFGENPQKIMFTPTYEYDIGFDLSGLSDVKISAYGVRFIVDGFMEPVRIKNCENVELLGLTVTHKRKPFSRGHVTKCTPRNEENVFDVTVELDEDCPITQKTPMLLRYMWCDALSGKNKNGGIISYTYVDEHHFTAVVKCIGLCVGDEFNTVHAFHSRPAIHIAESKNITLTDVTINSQPGMGVVGNRSENVTLKRLWVVPECGYHWSTNTDATHFTSMTGKLRLENCVFEYHGDDFTNVHGYYQEVVTRVSDTEFFMQEKTPDGTHTQALDYPDVGDTLELTRKSDLRVLDTYKVEKVTLMPDEWMCRVTVDHPLPESTEGLMLADVTRLPFVEIIGCSASSHFARGVLLKTHGALVERNTMRDIHGPAIVAASEAWWYEGVSPRNITIRGNRIVNCGMFWGEAAGIVVKSDCDNPVSRNISDIIIEDNVIEAPLAEHGIYVRGADGVEVRGNIVKTRGEGVVLEDCVQY
;
A
#
# COMPACT_ATOMS: atom_id res chain seq x y z
N MET A 1 -0.20 -28.27 2.95
CA MET A 1 0.78 -27.44 3.72
C MET A 1 1.89 -28.23 4.40
N GLN A 2 1.65 -29.36 5.10
CA GLN A 2 2.76 -30.14 5.71
C GLN A 2 3.80 -30.63 4.73
N SER A 3 3.40 -31.05 3.53
CA SER A 3 4.32 -31.45 2.44
C SER A 3 5.21 -30.30 1.96
N LEU A 4 4.67 -29.09 1.83
CA LEU A 4 5.42 -27.91 1.43
C LEU A 4 6.42 -27.48 2.52
N LYS A 5 6.03 -27.50 3.81
CA LYS A 5 6.96 -27.24 4.92
C LYS A 5 8.13 -28.22 4.90
N LYS A 6 7.87 -29.51 4.73
CA LYS A 6 8.92 -30.54 4.61
C LYS A 6 9.82 -30.32 3.39
N ALA A 7 9.25 -29.90 2.25
CA ALA A 7 10.02 -29.61 1.06
C ALA A 7 10.98 -28.44 1.27
N VAL A 8 10.54 -27.37 1.94
CA VAL A 8 11.40 -26.23 2.31
C VAL A 8 12.50 -26.65 3.28
N GLU A 9 12.17 -27.44 4.31
CA GLU A 9 13.16 -27.97 5.24
C GLU A 9 14.21 -28.86 4.54
N GLN A 10 13.77 -29.68 3.56
CA GLN A 10 14.66 -30.51 2.79
C GLN A 10 15.60 -29.67 1.90
N VAL A 11 15.08 -28.63 1.24
CA VAL A 11 15.90 -27.67 0.46
C VAL A 11 16.98 -27.04 1.35
N LYS A 12 16.61 -26.58 2.55
CA LYS A 12 17.57 -26.01 3.52
C LYS A 12 18.66 -27.02 3.92
N LYS A 13 18.26 -28.26 4.17
CA LYS A 13 19.18 -29.34 4.58
C LYS A 13 20.14 -29.74 3.47
N ASP A 14 19.65 -29.88 2.24
CA ASP A 14 20.41 -30.41 1.13
C ASP A 14 21.14 -29.32 0.33
N GLY A 15 20.85 -28.04 0.57
CA GLY A 15 21.36 -26.91 -0.19
C GLY A 15 20.89 -26.93 -1.66
N ALA A 16 19.70 -27.49 -1.92
CA ALA A 16 19.14 -27.57 -3.27
C ALA A 16 18.87 -26.18 -3.84
N LYS A 17 19.22 -25.96 -5.10
CA LYS A 17 19.07 -24.66 -5.79
C LYS A 17 17.72 -24.48 -6.48
N THR A 18 16.89 -25.51 -6.48
CA THR A 18 15.56 -25.49 -7.09
C THR A 18 14.57 -26.24 -6.20
N LEU A 19 13.41 -25.62 -5.99
CA LEU A 19 12.23 -26.24 -5.41
C LEU A 19 11.12 -26.24 -6.46
N PHE A 20 10.64 -27.39 -6.85
CA PHE A 20 9.48 -27.53 -7.72
C PHE A 20 8.26 -27.90 -6.87
N ILE A 21 7.18 -27.15 -7.05
CA ILE A 21 5.88 -27.44 -6.41
C ILE A 21 4.96 -27.98 -7.50
N GLU A 22 4.40 -29.16 -7.28
CA GLU A 22 3.47 -29.77 -8.21
C GLU A 22 2.25 -28.86 -8.45
N PRO A 23 1.82 -28.66 -9.72
CA PRO A 23 0.63 -27.88 -10.03
C PRO A 23 -0.62 -28.42 -9.31
N GLY A 24 -1.50 -27.53 -8.86
CA GLY A 24 -2.75 -27.92 -8.19
C GLY A 24 -3.19 -26.91 -7.13
N ASP A 25 -4.31 -27.21 -6.50
CA ASP A 25 -4.92 -26.43 -5.46
C ASP A 25 -4.44 -26.88 -4.07
N TYR A 26 -3.93 -25.93 -3.29
CA TYR A 26 -3.44 -26.17 -1.94
C TYR A 26 -4.25 -25.33 -0.95
N ILE A 27 -4.96 -25.98 -0.03
CA ILE A 27 -5.63 -25.28 1.06
C ILE A 27 -4.58 -24.81 2.07
N VAL A 28 -4.51 -23.49 2.25
CA VAL A 28 -3.61 -22.81 3.18
C VAL A 28 -4.44 -22.29 4.33
N THR A 29 -4.28 -22.89 5.52
CA THR A 29 -5.12 -22.58 6.67
C THR A 29 -4.37 -22.76 7.98
N GLY A 30 -4.91 -22.15 9.04
CA GLY A 30 -4.48 -22.28 10.42
C GLY A 30 -5.64 -22.05 11.39
N GLU A 31 -5.43 -22.37 12.63
CA GLU A 31 -6.45 -22.19 13.67
C GLU A 31 -6.68 -20.70 13.95
N ARG A 32 -5.57 -19.93 14.11
CA ARG A 32 -5.63 -18.48 14.30
C ARG A 32 -6.23 -17.76 13.10
N ALA A 33 -5.91 -18.22 11.88
CA ALA A 33 -6.43 -17.65 10.65
C ALA A 33 -7.96 -17.71 10.57
N ARG A 34 -8.53 -18.89 10.85
CA ARG A 34 -10.00 -19.07 10.88
C ARG A 34 -10.65 -18.33 12.04
N ALA A 35 -10.03 -18.34 13.22
CA ALA A 35 -10.52 -17.60 14.38
C ALA A 35 -10.57 -16.10 14.11
N ALA A 36 -9.52 -15.53 13.49
CA ALA A 36 -9.48 -14.12 13.12
C ALA A 36 -10.61 -13.74 12.15
N GLN A 37 -10.81 -14.52 11.08
CA GLN A 37 -11.89 -14.27 10.13
C GLN A 37 -13.26 -14.38 10.81
N SER A 38 -13.47 -15.39 11.64
CA SER A 38 -14.74 -15.57 12.37
C SER A 38 -15.01 -14.42 13.33
N ALA A 39 -14.00 -13.95 14.08
CA ALA A 39 -14.13 -12.84 15.01
C ALA A 39 -14.46 -11.52 14.30
N VAL A 40 -13.82 -11.24 13.14
CA VAL A 40 -14.15 -10.09 12.32
C VAL A 40 -15.60 -10.15 11.83
N MET A 41 -16.03 -11.28 11.30
CA MET A 41 -17.40 -11.45 10.78
C MET A 41 -18.47 -11.41 11.87
N ALA A 42 -18.16 -11.89 13.07
CA ALA A 42 -19.03 -11.78 14.24
C ALA A 42 -19.06 -10.36 14.85
N GLY A 43 -18.12 -9.47 14.45
CA GLY A 43 -17.97 -8.14 15.04
C GLY A 43 -17.28 -8.13 16.40
N ASP A 44 -16.57 -9.20 16.78
CA ASP A 44 -15.89 -9.32 18.07
C ASP A 44 -14.69 -8.37 18.19
N PHE A 45 -14.12 -7.93 17.06
CA PHE A 45 -13.05 -6.92 17.01
C PHE A 45 -13.58 -5.48 16.89
N GLY A 46 -14.90 -5.28 17.02
CA GLY A 46 -15.55 -3.97 16.94
C GLY A 46 -15.65 -3.44 15.51
N GLU A 47 -15.95 -2.15 15.39
CA GLU A 47 -16.17 -1.48 14.10
C GLU A 47 -14.90 -1.32 13.26
N ASN A 48 -13.73 -1.37 13.88
CA ASN A 48 -12.44 -1.24 13.20
C ASN A 48 -11.44 -2.32 13.64
N PRO A 49 -11.51 -3.53 13.04
CA PRO A 49 -10.64 -4.66 13.36
C PRO A 49 -9.14 -4.39 13.20
N GLN A 50 -8.75 -3.42 12.36
CA GLN A 50 -7.32 -3.07 12.19
C GLN A 50 -6.65 -2.62 13.50
N LYS A 51 -7.38 -1.98 14.41
CA LYS A 51 -6.83 -1.57 15.73
C LYS A 51 -6.33 -2.75 16.56
N ILE A 52 -6.75 -3.96 16.23
CA ILE A 52 -6.30 -5.22 16.84
C ILE A 52 -5.32 -5.93 15.91
N MET A 53 -5.71 -6.14 14.66
CA MET A 53 -4.98 -7.00 13.71
C MET A 53 -3.71 -6.32 13.15
N PHE A 54 -3.68 -5.00 13.06
CA PHE A 54 -2.53 -4.22 12.61
C PHE A 54 -1.69 -3.75 13.81
N THR A 55 -1.38 -4.69 14.73
CA THR A 55 -0.49 -4.43 15.86
C THR A 55 0.67 -5.43 15.89
N PRO A 56 1.83 -5.03 16.46
CA PRO A 56 3.01 -5.91 16.54
C PRO A 56 2.76 -7.19 17.33
N THR A 57 1.90 -7.10 18.34
CA THR A 57 1.63 -8.20 19.29
C THR A 57 0.54 -9.16 18.83
N TYR A 58 -0.15 -8.86 17.71
CA TYR A 58 -1.20 -9.73 17.21
C TYR A 58 -0.61 -11.01 16.61
N GLU A 59 -0.94 -12.16 17.22
CA GLU A 59 -0.50 -13.46 16.73
C GLU A 59 -1.32 -13.94 15.53
N TYR A 60 -0.65 -14.48 14.52
CA TYR A 60 -1.27 -14.94 13.27
C TYR A 60 -0.56 -16.18 12.70
N ASP A 61 -1.25 -16.88 11.81
CA ASP A 61 -0.69 -18.03 11.11
C ASP A 61 0.10 -17.59 9.86
N ILE A 62 1.15 -18.37 9.55
CA ILE A 62 1.95 -18.26 8.33
C ILE A 62 1.74 -19.51 7.50
N GLY A 63 1.42 -19.32 6.25
CA GLY A 63 1.20 -20.42 5.31
C GLY A 63 2.50 -21.05 4.81
N PHE A 64 3.03 -20.55 3.71
CA PHE A 64 4.25 -20.99 3.07
C PHE A 64 5.45 -20.15 3.53
N ASP A 65 6.15 -20.66 4.53
CA ASP A 65 7.29 -19.97 5.14
C ASP A 65 8.60 -20.37 4.45
N LEU A 66 9.19 -19.42 3.73
CA LEU A 66 10.46 -19.57 3.00
C LEU A 66 11.64 -18.98 3.77
N SER A 67 11.44 -18.52 5.01
CA SER A 67 12.47 -17.81 5.79
C SER A 67 13.80 -18.56 5.84
N GLY A 68 14.89 -17.81 5.63
CA GLY A 68 16.27 -18.34 5.68
C GLY A 68 16.72 -19.16 4.47
N LEU A 69 15.99 -19.13 3.35
CA LEU A 69 16.46 -19.74 2.10
C LEU A 69 17.50 -18.84 1.41
N SER A 70 18.50 -19.47 0.79
CA SER A 70 19.51 -18.77 -0.01
C SER A 70 19.78 -19.49 -1.33
N ASP A 71 19.94 -18.70 -2.41
CA ASP A 71 20.25 -19.17 -3.77
C ASP A 71 19.24 -20.21 -4.30
N VAL A 72 17.96 -19.97 -4.13
CA VAL A 72 16.92 -20.95 -4.49
C VAL A 72 15.92 -20.35 -5.47
N LYS A 73 15.64 -21.11 -6.53
CA LYS A 73 14.55 -20.84 -7.46
C LYS A 73 13.36 -21.75 -7.14
N ILE A 74 12.21 -21.16 -6.85
CA ILE A 74 10.98 -21.86 -6.50
C ILE A 74 10.02 -21.78 -7.68
N SER A 75 9.74 -22.91 -8.33
CA SER A 75 8.77 -22.99 -9.42
C SER A 75 7.42 -23.45 -8.89
N ALA A 76 6.43 -22.59 -8.97
CA ALA A 76 5.05 -22.79 -8.53
C ALA A 76 4.03 -22.50 -9.65
N TYR A 77 4.42 -22.71 -10.92
CA TYR A 77 3.49 -22.55 -12.05
C TYR A 77 2.33 -23.53 -11.96
N GLY A 78 1.10 -23.01 -12.09
CA GLY A 78 -0.13 -23.80 -11.94
C GLY A 78 -0.49 -24.15 -10.50
N VAL A 79 0.23 -23.60 -9.53
CA VAL A 79 -0.07 -23.76 -8.10
C VAL A 79 -1.01 -22.64 -7.66
N ARG A 80 -2.13 -23.01 -7.02
CA ARG A 80 -3.04 -22.08 -6.37
C ARG A 80 -3.07 -22.31 -4.87
N PHE A 81 -2.78 -21.28 -4.10
CA PHE A 81 -3.04 -21.25 -2.66
C PHE A 81 -4.45 -20.72 -2.41
N ILE A 82 -5.31 -21.58 -1.90
CA ILE A 82 -6.67 -21.25 -1.48
C ILE A 82 -6.63 -21.03 0.03
N VAL A 83 -6.56 -19.78 0.45
CA VAL A 83 -6.44 -19.38 1.85
C VAL A 83 -7.79 -19.52 2.55
N ASP A 84 -7.82 -20.21 3.70
CA ASP A 84 -9.00 -20.41 4.54
C ASP A 84 -8.77 -19.70 5.88
N GLY A 85 -9.22 -18.45 5.98
CA GLY A 85 -9.02 -17.55 7.11
C GLY A 85 -8.14 -16.33 6.81
N PHE A 86 -7.86 -15.50 7.81
CA PHE A 86 -7.01 -14.31 7.71
C PHE A 86 -5.61 -14.61 8.23
N MET A 87 -4.62 -14.60 7.35
CA MET A 87 -3.24 -14.99 7.65
C MET A 87 -2.24 -14.35 6.69
N GLU A 88 -0.95 -14.62 6.88
CA GLU A 88 0.13 -14.33 5.93
C GLU A 88 0.38 -15.57 5.05
N PRO A 89 -0.11 -15.63 3.81
CA PRO A 89 -0.02 -16.81 2.95
C PRO A 89 1.41 -17.20 2.60
N VAL A 90 2.30 -16.21 2.32
CA VAL A 90 3.69 -16.45 1.94
C VAL A 90 4.63 -15.51 2.69
N ARG A 91 5.65 -16.07 3.31
CA ARG A 91 6.73 -15.32 3.97
C ARG A 91 8.08 -15.58 3.33
N ILE A 92 8.79 -14.50 3.01
CA ILE A 92 10.19 -14.48 2.54
C ILE A 92 10.96 -13.60 3.53
N LYS A 93 11.56 -14.19 4.56
CA LYS A 93 12.27 -13.45 5.61
C LYS A 93 13.70 -13.98 5.77
N ASN A 94 14.68 -13.08 5.94
CA ASN A 94 16.10 -13.43 6.06
C ASN A 94 16.56 -14.34 4.89
N CYS A 95 16.14 -14.02 3.67
CA CYS A 95 16.45 -14.76 2.45
C CYS A 95 17.46 -14.01 1.59
N GLU A 96 18.26 -14.75 0.81
CA GLU A 96 19.18 -14.15 -0.17
C GLU A 96 19.12 -14.89 -1.51
N ASN A 97 19.06 -14.14 -2.63
CA ASN A 97 19.01 -14.70 -3.99
C ASN A 97 17.86 -15.71 -4.18
N VAL A 98 16.63 -15.34 -3.81
CA VAL A 98 15.44 -16.19 -3.94
C VAL A 98 14.53 -15.69 -5.06
N GLU A 99 14.14 -16.62 -5.95
CA GLU A 99 13.20 -16.36 -7.03
C GLU A 99 11.94 -17.24 -6.85
N LEU A 100 10.76 -16.61 -6.76
CA LEU A 100 9.45 -17.29 -6.72
C LEU A 100 8.71 -17.08 -8.04
N LEU A 101 8.30 -18.16 -8.68
CA LEU A 101 7.68 -18.16 -10.00
C LEU A 101 6.28 -18.78 -9.99
N GLY A 102 5.31 -18.10 -10.59
CA GLY A 102 4.06 -18.68 -11.08
C GLY A 102 2.98 -18.99 -10.03
N LEU A 103 3.07 -18.50 -8.80
CA LEU A 103 2.10 -18.75 -7.75
C LEU A 103 0.83 -17.91 -7.91
N THR A 104 -0.35 -18.50 -7.64
CA THR A 104 -1.62 -17.75 -7.45
C THR A 104 -2.07 -17.84 -5.99
N VAL A 105 -2.46 -16.71 -5.40
CA VAL A 105 -3.06 -16.62 -4.05
C VAL A 105 -4.50 -16.13 -4.15
N THR A 106 -5.44 -16.89 -3.60
CA THR A 106 -6.85 -16.51 -3.50
C THR A 106 -7.43 -16.98 -2.17
N HIS A 107 -8.65 -16.54 -1.82
CA HIS A 107 -9.33 -16.96 -0.59
C HIS A 107 -10.53 -17.83 -0.88
N LYS A 108 -10.76 -18.84 -0.02
CA LYS A 108 -11.95 -19.72 -0.04
C LYS A 108 -13.21 -18.88 0.16
N ARG A 109 -13.32 -18.15 1.26
CA ARG A 109 -14.22 -17.03 1.45
C ARG A 109 -13.47 -15.73 1.19
N LYS A 110 -13.95 -14.92 0.26
CA LYS A 110 -13.30 -13.64 -0.05
C LYS A 110 -13.24 -12.77 1.23
N PRO A 111 -12.19 -11.97 1.44
CA PRO A 111 -12.04 -11.11 2.62
C PRO A 111 -12.92 -9.84 2.54
N PHE A 112 -13.85 -9.81 1.62
CA PHE A 112 -14.86 -8.78 1.42
C PHE A 112 -16.22 -9.45 1.15
N SER A 113 -17.32 -8.70 1.25
CA SER A 113 -18.63 -9.14 0.79
C SER A 113 -19.01 -8.39 -0.47
N ARG A 114 -19.59 -9.11 -1.41
CA ARG A 114 -20.18 -8.60 -2.64
C ARG A 114 -21.70 -8.73 -2.56
N GLY A 115 -22.40 -7.82 -3.22
CA GLY A 115 -23.85 -7.86 -3.37
C GLY A 115 -24.30 -6.97 -4.51
N HIS A 116 -25.61 -6.96 -4.74
CA HIS A 116 -26.24 -6.20 -5.82
C HIS A 116 -27.39 -5.34 -5.31
N VAL A 117 -27.55 -4.16 -5.91
CA VAL A 117 -28.70 -3.30 -5.66
C VAL A 117 -29.95 -3.96 -6.23
N THR A 118 -30.85 -4.43 -5.37
CA THR A 118 -32.13 -5.05 -5.78
C THR A 118 -33.28 -4.03 -5.83
N LYS A 119 -33.16 -2.91 -5.09
CA LYS A 119 -34.11 -1.80 -5.11
C LYS A 119 -33.35 -0.48 -5.04
N CYS A 120 -33.74 0.49 -5.86
CA CYS A 120 -33.18 1.83 -5.89
C CYS A 120 -34.30 2.84 -6.07
N THR A 121 -34.61 3.64 -5.04
CA THR A 121 -35.70 4.62 -5.05
C THR A 121 -35.09 6.02 -4.86
N PRO A 122 -35.26 6.95 -5.83
CA PRO A 122 -34.72 8.29 -5.69
C PRO A 122 -35.44 9.08 -4.56
N ARG A 123 -34.69 9.90 -3.86
CA ARG A 123 -35.19 10.89 -2.90
C ARG A 123 -35.35 12.27 -3.57
N ASN A 124 -35.88 13.22 -2.83
CA ASN A 124 -36.02 14.62 -3.32
C ASN A 124 -34.67 15.34 -3.49
N GLU A 125 -33.61 14.82 -2.89
CA GLU A 125 -32.25 15.37 -3.02
C GLU A 125 -31.55 14.74 -4.22
N GLU A 126 -30.79 15.54 -4.97
CA GLU A 126 -30.11 15.09 -6.19
C GLU A 126 -29.08 14.00 -5.89
N ASN A 127 -29.14 12.92 -6.69
CA ASN A 127 -28.28 11.74 -6.57
C ASN A 127 -28.37 11.03 -5.20
N VAL A 128 -29.45 11.19 -4.45
CA VAL A 128 -29.70 10.47 -3.19
C VAL A 128 -30.80 9.44 -3.38
N PHE A 129 -30.53 8.22 -2.93
CA PHE A 129 -31.40 7.07 -3.11
C PHE A 129 -31.59 6.27 -1.81
N ASP A 130 -32.80 5.72 -1.63
CA ASP A 130 -33.03 4.59 -0.74
C ASP A 130 -32.74 3.31 -1.52
N VAL A 131 -31.82 2.50 -1.04
CA VAL A 131 -31.42 1.26 -1.69
C VAL A 131 -31.64 0.05 -0.79
N THR A 132 -31.93 -1.09 -1.42
CA THR A 132 -31.81 -2.42 -0.82
C THR A 132 -30.70 -3.15 -1.56
N VAL A 133 -29.77 -3.74 -0.81
CA VAL A 133 -28.68 -4.56 -1.34
C VAL A 133 -28.88 -5.99 -0.85
N GLU A 134 -28.78 -6.92 -1.78
CA GLU A 134 -28.71 -8.36 -1.53
C GLU A 134 -27.27 -8.81 -1.70
N LEU A 135 -26.69 -9.40 -0.64
CA LEU A 135 -25.34 -9.95 -0.64
C LEU A 135 -25.33 -11.36 -1.21
N ASP A 136 -24.23 -11.75 -1.85
CA ASP A 136 -24.05 -13.11 -2.36
C ASP A 136 -24.18 -14.17 -1.25
N GLU A 137 -24.64 -15.38 -1.60
CA GLU A 137 -24.89 -16.48 -0.64
C GLU A 137 -23.66 -16.87 0.19
N ASP A 138 -22.45 -16.74 -0.36
CA ASP A 138 -21.20 -17.04 0.32
C ASP A 138 -20.64 -15.86 1.15
N CYS A 139 -21.41 -14.77 1.24
CA CYS A 139 -21.04 -13.53 1.93
C CYS A 139 -21.96 -13.13 3.09
N PRO A 140 -22.42 -14.05 3.97
CA PRO A 140 -23.33 -13.70 5.06
C PRO A 140 -22.68 -12.72 6.04
N ILE A 141 -23.51 -11.83 6.58
CA ILE A 141 -23.14 -10.84 7.59
C ILE A 141 -23.99 -10.99 8.85
N THR A 142 -23.56 -10.38 9.93
CA THR A 142 -24.36 -10.20 11.16
C THR A 142 -24.63 -8.71 11.37
N GLN A 143 -25.50 -8.37 12.29
CA GLN A 143 -25.75 -6.98 12.67
C GLN A 143 -24.47 -6.24 13.15
N LYS A 144 -23.47 -6.99 13.64
CA LYS A 144 -22.21 -6.44 14.18
C LYS A 144 -21.05 -6.49 13.18
N THR A 145 -21.23 -7.16 12.04
CA THR A 145 -20.18 -7.23 11.02
C THR A 145 -19.80 -5.82 10.53
N PRO A 146 -18.52 -5.43 10.53
CA PRO A 146 -18.11 -4.13 10.00
C PRO A 146 -18.45 -4.00 8.50
N MET A 147 -19.21 -2.99 8.12
CA MET A 147 -19.70 -2.83 6.72
C MET A 147 -19.21 -1.54 6.06
N LEU A 148 -18.72 -0.58 6.83
CA LEU A 148 -18.45 0.76 6.33
C LEU A 148 -16.97 1.16 6.43
N LEU A 149 -16.07 0.20 6.60
CA LEU A 149 -14.62 0.46 6.65
C LEU A 149 -14.12 1.03 5.32
N ARG A 150 -14.43 0.33 4.24
CA ARG A 150 -14.23 0.75 2.86
C ARG A 150 -15.21 -0.02 1.98
N TYR A 151 -15.81 0.65 1.00
CA TYR A 151 -16.78 0.05 0.10
C TYR A 151 -16.74 0.72 -1.27
N MET A 152 -17.24 0.03 -2.28
CA MET A 152 -17.28 0.50 -3.67
C MET A 152 -18.62 0.13 -4.30
N TRP A 153 -19.19 1.08 -5.04
CA TRP A 153 -20.30 0.84 -5.95
C TRP A 153 -19.75 0.70 -7.37
N CYS A 154 -20.08 -0.38 -8.06
CA CYS A 154 -19.64 -0.60 -9.43
C CYS A 154 -20.82 -0.68 -10.38
N ASP A 155 -20.68 -0.10 -11.56
CA ASP A 155 -21.64 -0.25 -12.64
C ASP A 155 -21.73 -1.73 -13.05
N ALA A 156 -22.96 -2.25 -13.11
CA ALA A 156 -23.25 -3.66 -13.36
C ALA A 156 -22.68 -4.20 -14.70
N LEU A 157 -22.54 -3.34 -15.70
CA LEU A 157 -22.13 -3.76 -17.05
C LEU A 157 -20.63 -3.56 -17.30
N SER A 158 -20.10 -2.44 -16.83
CA SER A 158 -18.71 -2.05 -17.11
C SER A 158 -17.73 -2.35 -15.97
N GLY A 159 -18.24 -2.67 -14.76
CA GLY A 159 -17.44 -2.79 -13.54
C GLY A 159 -16.84 -1.45 -13.08
N LYS A 160 -17.20 -0.35 -13.72
CA LYS A 160 -16.64 0.97 -13.43
C LYS A 160 -17.09 1.47 -12.06
N ASN A 161 -16.16 1.97 -11.25
CA ASN A 161 -16.49 2.56 -9.96
C ASN A 161 -17.43 3.76 -10.14
N LYS A 162 -18.56 3.71 -9.39
CA LYS A 162 -19.49 4.82 -9.22
C LYS A 162 -19.18 5.50 -7.90
N ASN A 163 -18.78 6.76 -7.96
CA ASN A 163 -18.47 7.52 -6.78
C ASN A 163 -19.72 7.75 -5.94
N GLY A 164 -19.79 7.12 -4.76
CA GLY A 164 -20.95 7.20 -3.89
C GLY A 164 -20.64 6.95 -2.43
N GLY A 165 -21.31 7.72 -1.55
CA GLY A 165 -21.22 7.62 -0.10
C GLY A 165 -22.48 7.07 0.53
N ILE A 166 -22.35 6.23 1.56
CA ILE A 166 -23.45 5.76 2.39
C ILE A 166 -23.70 6.83 3.48
N ILE A 167 -24.92 7.39 3.51
CA ILE A 167 -25.36 8.36 4.50
C ILE A 167 -25.86 7.64 5.76
N SER A 168 -26.60 6.56 5.58
CA SER A 168 -27.07 5.70 6.66
C SER A 168 -27.24 4.26 6.17
N TYR A 169 -27.14 3.33 7.08
CA TYR A 169 -27.19 1.90 6.83
C TYR A 169 -28.05 1.21 7.90
N THR A 170 -28.80 0.19 7.50
CA THR A 170 -29.62 -0.61 8.41
C THR A 170 -29.54 -2.09 8.00
N TYR A 171 -29.05 -2.92 8.92
CA TYR A 171 -29.05 -4.37 8.78
C TYR A 171 -30.49 -4.90 8.73
N VAL A 172 -30.77 -5.83 7.84
CA VAL A 172 -32.08 -6.50 7.70
C VAL A 172 -31.96 -7.96 8.13
N ASP A 173 -31.11 -8.72 7.46
CA ASP A 173 -30.79 -10.12 7.76
C ASP A 173 -29.37 -10.47 7.25
N GLU A 174 -29.00 -11.76 7.28
CA GLU A 174 -27.64 -12.21 6.95
C GLU A 174 -27.22 -11.92 5.49
N HIS A 175 -28.17 -11.65 4.59
CA HIS A 175 -27.89 -11.33 3.18
C HIS A 175 -28.45 -9.99 2.73
N HIS A 176 -29.19 -9.26 3.57
CA HIS A 176 -29.81 -8.01 3.16
C HIS A 176 -29.49 -6.86 4.10
N PHE A 177 -29.28 -5.70 3.49
CA PHE A 177 -29.30 -4.42 4.20
C PHE A 177 -29.99 -3.35 3.38
N THR A 178 -30.45 -2.30 4.03
CA THR A 178 -30.92 -1.08 3.38
C THR A 178 -29.98 0.08 3.69
N ALA A 179 -29.84 1.02 2.77
CA ALA A 179 -29.02 2.21 2.97
C ALA A 179 -29.62 3.44 2.30
N VAL A 180 -29.28 4.60 2.82
CA VAL A 180 -29.42 5.87 2.12
C VAL A 180 -28.08 6.21 1.53
N VAL A 181 -28.02 6.35 0.23
CA VAL A 181 -26.77 6.49 -0.53
C VAL A 181 -26.83 7.77 -1.38
N LYS A 182 -25.75 8.55 -1.36
CA LYS A 182 -25.52 9.62 -2.32
C LYS A 182 -24.52 9.13 -3.36
N CYS A 183 -24.99 8.86 -4.57
CA CYS A 183 -24.18 8.27 -5.63
C CYS A 183 -24.68 8.68 -7.00
N ILE A 184 -23.80 9.15 -7.87
CA ILE A 184 -24.18 9.54 -9.24
C ILE A 184 -24.48 8.30 -10.09
N GLY A 185 -25.70 8.24 -10.65
CA GLY A 185 -26.11 7.20 -11.59
C GLY A 185 -26.26 5.81 -10.99
N LEU A 186 -26.49 5.71 -9.67
CA LEU A 186 -26.78 4.43 -9.01
C LEU A 186 -28.11 3.85 -9.51
N CYS A 187 -28.14 2.55 -9.81
CA CYS A 187 -29.33 1.88 -10.28
C CYS A 187 -29.41 0.42 -9.82
N VAL A 188 -30.58 -0.20 -10.03
CA VAL A 188 -30.79 -1.63 -9.79
C VAL A 188 -29.84 -2.45 -10.66
N GLY A 189 -29.23 -3.47 -10.08
CA GLY A 189 -28.22 -4.32 -10.70
C GLY A 189 -26.78 -3.88 -10.44
N ASP A 190 -26.54 -2.64 -9.99
CA ASP A 190 -25.19 -2.20 -9.63
C ASP A 190 -24.61 -3.06 -8.52
N GLU A 191 -23.30 -3.31 -8.60
CA GLU A 191 -22.56 -4.13 -7.64
C GLU A 191 -22.13 -3.27 -6.45
N PHE A 192 -22.21 -3.85 -5.28
CA PHE A 192 -21.67 -3.31 -4.03
C PHE A 192 -20.60 -4.25 -3.48
N ASN A 193 -19.43 -3.72 -3.19
CA ASN A 193 -18.37 -4.44 -2.52
C ASN A 193 -18.01 -3.73 -1.21
N THR A 194 -17.78 -4.49 -0.13
CA THR A 194 -17.37 -3.92 1.15
C THR A 194 -16.37 -4.82 1.87
N VAL A 195 -15.38 -4.22 2.54
CA VAL A 195 -14.40 -4.95 3.34
C VAL A 195 -14.79 -4.97 4.81
N HIS A 196 -14.46 -6.06 5.48
CA HIS A 196 -14.74 -6.26 6.91
C HIS A 196 -13.48 -6.16 7.77
N ALA A 197 -12.31 -6.28 7.15
CA ALA A 197 -11.01 -6.03 7.75
C ALA A 197 -10.17 -5.19 6.78
N PHE A 198 -9.39 -4.31 7.34
CA PHE A 198 -8.48 -3.42 6.66
C PHE A 198 -7.09 -3.64 7.26
N HIS A 199 -5.99 -3.44 6.57
CA HIS A 199 -4.64 -3.66 7.10
C HIS A 199 -4.47 -4.94 7.94
N SER A 200 -4.88 -6.11 7.42
CA SER A 200 -4.44 -7.41 7.94
C SER A 200 -3.04 -7.75 7.43
N ARG A 201 -2.58 -8.99 7.57
CA ARG A 201 -1.27 -9.39 7.04
C ARG A 201 -1.27 -9.39 5.51
N PRO A 202 -0.11 -9.14 4.85
CA PRO A 202 0.00 -9.16 3.39
C PRO A 202 -0.11 -10.58 2.83
N ALA A 203 -0.41 -10.69 1.53
CA ALA A 203 -0.40 -11.99 0.85
C ALA A 203 1.03 -12.55 0.71
N ILE A 204 2.00 -11.68 0.40
CA ILE A 204 3.42 -12.01 0.36
C ILE A 204 4.19 -10.96 1.15
N HIS A 205 4.93 -11.40 2.16
CA HIS A 205 5.77 -10.54 2.99
C HIS A 205 7.25 -10.82 2.69
N ILE A 206 7.96 -9.80 2.25
CA ILE A 206 9.42 -9.82 1.99
C ILE A 206 10.09 -8.97 3.08
N ALA A 207 10.79 -9.59 4.03
CA ALA A 207 11.40 -8.89 5.15
C ALA A 207 12.87 -9.24 5.32
N GLU A 208 13.71 -8.24 5.63
CA GLU A 208 15.13 -8.45 5.97
C GLU A 208 15.85 -9.38 4.96
N SER A 209 15.55 -9.21 3.67
CA SER A 209 15.97 -10.13 2.60
C SER A 209 16.71 -9.38 1.49
N LYS A 210 17.50 -10.12 0.70
CA LYS A 210 18.33 -9.55 -0.35
C LYS A 210 18.17 -10.29 -1.68
N ASN A 211 18.11 -9.54 -2.80
CA ASN A 211 18.01 -10.05 -4.15
C ASN A 211 16.81 -11.00 -4.33
N ILE A 212 15.61 -10.49 -4.05
CA ILE A 212 14.36 -11.26 -4.15
C ILE A 212 13.65 -10.91 -5.45
N THR A 213 13.21 -11.94 -6.17
CA THR A 213 12.44 -11.78 -7.41
C THR A 213 11.13 -12.56 -7.34
N LEU A 214 10.01 -11.88 -7.59
CA LEU A 214 8.71 -12.50 -7.84
C LEU A 214 8.38 -12.37 -9.32
N THR A 215 8.10 -13.48 -10.00
CA THR A 215 7.80 -13.50 -11.44
C THR A 215 6.51 -14.28 -11.71
N ASP A 216 5.59 -13.73 -12.51
CA ASP A 216 4.33 -14.39 -12.90
C ASP A 216 3.47 -14.80 -11.69
N VAL A 217 3.47 -13.98 -10.63
CA VAL A 217 2.67 -14.21 -9.43
C VAL A 217 1.33 -13.50 -9.56
N THR A 218 0.26 -14.15 -9.11
CA THR A 218 -1.09 -13.57 -9.09
C THR A 218 -1.65 -13.54 -7.66
N ILE A 219 -2.20 -12.41 -7.24
CA ILE A 219 -2.91 -12.23 -5.98
C ILE A 219 -4.33 -11.78 -6.32
N ASN A 220 -5.31 -12.64 -6.07
CA ASN A 220 -6.71 -12.34 -6.37
C ASN A 220 -7.47 -11.73 -5.20
N SER A 221 -7.02 -11.96 -3.97
CA SER A 221 -7.65 -11.40 -2.78
C SER A 221 -6.72 -11.48 -1.57
N GLN A 222 -6.85 -10.49 -0.65
CA GLN A 222 -6.17 -10.49 0.66
C GLN A 222 -6.88 -9.51 1.60
N PRO A 223 -7.07 -9.82 2.89
CA PRO A 223 -7.67 -8.90 3.87
C PRO A 223 -6.74 -7.76 4.30
N GLY A 224 -5.56 -7.69 3.76
CA GLY A 224 -4.57 -6.63 3.89
C GLY A 224 -4.00 -6.27 2.53
N MET A 225 -2.69 -6.01 2.48
CA MET A 225 -1.94 -5.65 1.28
C MET A 225 -1.58 -6.87 0.42
N GLY A 226 -1.27 -6.65 -0.85
CA GLY A 226 -0.80 -7.72 -1.74
C GLY A 226 0.64 -8.13 -1.41
N VAL A 227 1.62 -7.32 -1.78
CA VAL A 227 3.03 -7.55 -1.45
C VAL A 227 3.54 -6.46 -0.53
N VAL A 228 4.14 -6.82 0.59
CA VAL A 228 4.85 -5.89 1.47
C VAL A 228 6.33 -6.23 1.48
N GLY A 229 7.17 -5.23 1.25
CA GLY A 229 8.62 -5.29 1.42
C GLY A 229 9.07 -4.41 2.58
N ASN A 230 9.85 -4.95 3.51
CA ASN A 230 10.39 -4.19 4.64
C ASN A 230 11.87 -4.53 4.84
N ARG A 231 12.71 -3.50 5.05
CA ARG A 231 14.14 -3.64 5.35
C ARG A 231 14.86 -4.65 4.45
N SER A 232 14.56 -4.64 3.16
CA SER A 232 15.11 -5.57 2.17
C SER A 232 15.90 -4.82 1.09
N GLU A 233 16.81 -5.53 0.43
CA GLU A 233 17.70 -5.00 -0.61
C GLU A 233 17.44 -5.67 -1.96
N ASN A 234 17.34 -4.89 -3.04
CA ASN A 234 17.18 -5.38 -4.41
C ASN A 234 15.97 -6.32 -4.58
N VAL A 235 14.77 -5.74 -4.61
CA VAL A 235 13.53 -6.50 -4.84
C VAL A 235 12.99 -6.21 -6.25
N THR A 236 12.66 -7.26 -6.98
CA THR A 236 12.07 -7.16 -8.32
C THR A 236 10.73 -7.90 -8.38
N LEU A 237 9.69 -7.18 -8.79
CA LEU A 237 8.38 -7.74 -9.11
C LEU A 237 8.20 -7.68 -10.62
N LYS A 238 8.13 -8.83 -11.27
CA LYS A 238 8.00 -8.94 -12.71
C LYS A 238 6.73 -9.68 -13.08
N ARG A 239 5.83 -9.01 -13.82
CA ARG A 239 4.52 -9.54 -14.17
C ARG A 239 3.77 -10.06 -12.92
N LEU A 240 3.79 -9.26 -11.86
CA LEU A 240 2.92 -9.45 -10.70
C LEU A 240 1.53 -8.94 -11.07
N TRP A 241 0.51 -9.73 -10.80
CA TRP A 241 -0.89 -9.37 -11.01
C TRP A 241 -1.61 -9.34 -9.66
N VAL A 242 -2.03 -8.16 -9.23
CA VAL A 242 -2.97 -8.00 -8.10
C VAL A 242 -4.30 -7.60 -8.70
N VAL A 243 -5.11 -8.60 -9.01
CA VAL A 243 -6.34 -8.45 -9.78
C VAL A 243 -7.44 -9.33 -9.19
N PRO A 244 -8.70 -8.93 -9.28
CA PRO A 244 -9.82 -9.76 -8.82
C PRO A 244 -9.83 -11.14 -9.49
N GLU A 245 -10.41 -12.12 -8.82
CA GLU A 245 -10.85 -13.34 -9.48
C GLU A 245 -11.99 -13.02 -10.46
N CYS A 246 -12.09 -13.80 -11.53
CA CYS A 246 -13.10 -13.59 -12.58
C CYS A 246 -14.51 -13.43 -11.97
N GLY A 247 -15.22 -12.39 -12.36
CA GLY A 247 -16.56 -12.06 -11.89
C GLY A 247 -16.60 -11.20 -10.62
N TYR A 248 -15.46 -10.77 -10.06
CA TYR A 248 -15.39 -9.84 -8.92
C TYR A 248 -14.75 -8.51 -9.34
N HIS A 249 -15.12 -7.44 -8.62
CA HIS A 249 -14.54 -6.10 -8.76
C HIS A 249 -13.90 -5.63 -7.42
N TRP A 250 -13.17 -6.55 -6.78
CA TRP A 250 -12.36 -6.26 -5.59
C TRP A 250 -11.23 -7.28 -5.47
N SER A 251 -10.00 -6.83 -5.22
CA SER A 251 -8.82 -7.67 -4.99
C SER A 251 -8.35 -7.58 -3.54
N THR A 252 -7.27 -6.86 -3.24
CA THR A 252 -6.77 -6.66 -1.87
C THR A 252 -7.54 -5.57 -1.15
N ASN A 253 -7.68 -5.68 0.18
CA ASN A 253 -8.45 -4.72 0.97
C ASN A 253 -7.72 -3.39 1.18
N THR A 254 -6.41 -3.37 0.99
CA THR A 254 -5.54 -2.18 1.03
C THR A 254 -4.62 -2.15 -0.19
N ASP A 255 -3.39 -1.65 -0.06
CA ASP A 255 -2.44 -1.47 -1.16
C ASP A 255 -2.21 -2.75 -1.96
N ALA A 256 -2.00 -2.59 -3.24
CA ALA A 256 -1.52 -3.72 -4.04
C ALA A 256 -0.07 -4.05 -3.70
N THR A 257 0.79 -3.05 -3.49
CA THR A 257 2.17 -3.23 -3.01
C THR A 257 2.59 -2.09 -2.08
N HIS A 258 3.44 -2.40 -1.07
CA HIS A 258 3.91 -1.44 -0.09
C HIS A 258 5.35 -1.74 0.33
N PHE A 259 6.24 -0.76 0.30
CA PHE A 259 7.66 -0.96 0.55
C PHE A 259 8.20 0.07 1.53
N THR A 260 8.81 -0.41 2.63
CA THR A 260 9.34 0.46 3.67
C THR A 260 10.80 0.17 3.95
N SER A 261 11.61 1.25 4.13
CA SER A 261 13.02 1.16 4.54
C SER A 261 13.85 0.18 3.70
N MET A 262 13.63 0.19 2.40
CA MET A 262 14.33 -0.65 1.43
C MET A 262 15.69 -0.06 1.09
N THR A 263 16.58 -0.88 0.53
CA THR A 263 17.87 -0.44 -0.03
C THR A 263 18.09 -0.97 -1.44
N GLY A 264 19.12 -0.47 -2.11
CA GLY A 264 19.45 -0.89 -3.47
C GLY A 264 18.36 -0.52 -4.48
N LYS A 265 17.89 -1.48 -5.26
CA LYS A 265 16.89 -1.25 -6.32
C LYS A 265 15.56 -1.94 -6.00
N LEU A 266 14.48 -1.18 -6.09
CA LEU A 266 13.11 -1.70 -6.12
C LEU A 266 12.57 -1.57 -7.55
N ARG A 267 12.24 -2.69 -8.20
CA ARG A 267 11.78 -2.70 -9.58
C ARG A 267 10.42 -3.39 -9.72
N LEU A 268 9.45 -2.68 -10.27
CA LEU A 268 8.16 -3.20 -10.72
C LEU A 268 8.13 -3.15 -12.24
N GLU A 269 8.03 -4.31 -12.90
CA GLU A 269 8.12 -4.43 -14.36
C GLU A 269 6.94 -5.20 -14.94
N ASN A 270 6.17 -4.56 -15.83
CA ASN A 270 5.02 -5.15 -16.53
C ASN A 270 3.99 -5.79 -15.58
N CYS A 271 3.74 -5.16 -14.43
CA CYS A 271 2.76 -5.59 -13.42
C CYS A 271 1.37 -5.05 -13.73
N VAL A 272 0.33 -5.72 -13.20
CA VAL A 272 -1.08 -5.33 -13.38
C VAL A 272 -1.76 -5.23 -12.03
N PHE A 273 -2.44 -4.10 -11.75
CA PHE A 273 -3.10 -3.82 -10.49
C PHE A 273 -4.51 -3.30 -10.71
N GLU A 274 -5.51 -4.00 -10.15
CA GLU A 274 -6.91 -3.65 -10.38
C GLU A 274 -7.76 -3.85 -9.13
N TYR A 275 -8.69 -2.94 -8.88
CA TYR A 275 -9.74 -3.05 -7.86
C TYR A 275 -9.23 -3.33 -6.45
N HIS A 276 -8.07 -2.81 -6.07
CA HIS A 276 -7.59 -2.87 -4.69
C HIS A 276 -8.11 -1.68 -3.87
N GLY A 277 -8.08 -1.84 -2.55
CA GLY A 277 -8.76 -0.91 -1.66
C GLY A 277 -7.94 0.34 -1.31
N ASP A 278 -6.68 0.49 -1.74
CA ASP A 278 -5.81 1.63 -1.42
C ASP A 278 -4.81 1.91 -2.56
N ASP A 279 -3.57 2.30 -2.27
CA ASP A 279 -2.58 2.69 -3.27
C ASP A 279 -2.09 1.52 -4.15
N PHE A 280 -1.75 1.81 -5.40
CA PHE A 280 -1.10 0.83 -6.27
C PHE A 280 0.26 0.42 -5.68
N THR A 281 1.07 1.40 -5.30
CA THR A 281 2.31 1.17 -4.57
C THR A 281 2.65 2.39 -3.72
N ASN A 282 3.09 2.14 -2.49
CA ASN A 282 3.63 3.16 -1.60
C ASN A 282 5.08 2.78 -1.25
N VAL A 283 6.02 3.71 -1.44
CA VAL A 283 7.44 3.50 -1.17
C VAL A 283 7.95 4.62 -0.29
N HIS A 284 8.37 4.28 0.94
CA HIS A 284 8.78 5.29 1.91
C HIS A 284 9.76 4.75 2.97
N GLY A 285 10.44 5.64 3.68
CA GLY A 285 10.99 5.42 5.01
C GLY A 285 10.04 5.96 6.06
N TYR A 286 10.42 5.90 7.32
CA TYR A 286 9.64 6.44 8.42
C TYR A 286 10.26 7.71 8.98
N TYR A 287 9.41 8.66 9.37
CA TYR A 287 9.76 9.69 10.31
C TYR A 287 9.56 9.17 11.73
N GLN A 288 10.58 9.21 12.56
CA GLN A 288 10.53 8.73 13.93
C GLN A 288 10.78 9.88 14.90
N GLU A 289 10.00 9.96 15.97
CA GLU A 289 10.15 10.98 16.99
C GLU A 289 11.23 10.58 18.01
N VAL A 290 11.97 11.57 18.52
CA VAL A 290 12.82 11.41 19.70
C VAL A 290 11.92 11.37 20.93
N VAL A 291 11.80 10.21 21.55
CA VAL A 291 10.92 10.01 22.72
C VAL A 291 11.61 10.45 24.02
N THR A 292 12.88 10.09 24.17
CA THR A 292 13.66 10.38 25.38
C THR A 292 15.12 10.64 25.01
N ARG A 293 15.65 11.78 25.44
CA ARG A 293 17.08 12.10 25.34
C ARG A 293 17.82 11.50 26.52
N VAL A 294 18.90 10.78 26.27
CA VAL A 294 19.79 10.20 27.28
C VAL A 294 21.02 11.08 27.52
N SER A 295 21.59 11.59 26.42
CA SER A 295 22.70 12.55 26.42
C SER A 295 22.57 13.47 25.21
N ASP A 296 23.60 14.27 24.93
CA ASP A 296 23.60 15.13 23.75
C ASP A 296 23.61 14.34 22.43
N THR A 297 24.19 13.15 22.44
CA THR A 297 24.32 12.28 21.25
C THR A 297 23.55 10.97 21.35
N GLU A 298 22.87 10.71 22.47
CA GLU A 298 22.19 9.42 22.71
C GLU A 298 20.72 9.63 23.08
N PHE A 299 19.81 8.91 22.41
CA PHE A 299 18.37 9.07 22.58
C PHE A 299 17.61 7.78 22.22
N PHE A 300 16.35 7.74 22.65
CA PHE A 300 15.38 6.75 22.17
C PHE A 300 14.54 7.34 21.05
N MET A 301 14.36 6.59 19.99
CA MET A 301 13.44 6.92 18.91
C MET A 301 12.39 5.83 18.75
N GLN A 302 11.20 6.26 18.30
CA GLN A 302 10.03 5.43 18.19
C GLN A 302 9.28 5.73 16.88
N GLU A 303 8.92 4.67 16.19
CA GLU A 303 8.01 4.75 15.06
C GLU A 303 6.56 4.89 15.54
N LYS A 304 5.80 5.76 14.91
CA LYS A 304 4.38 6.03 15.22
C LYS A 304 3.54 6.09 13.97
N THR A 305 2.24 5.92 14.17
CA THR A 305 1.19 6.22 13.20
C THR A 305 0.37 7.42 13.70
N PRO A 306 -0.49 8.04 12.88
CA PRO A 306 -1.29 9.22 13.27
C PRO A 306 -2.16 9.01 14.51
N ASP A 307 -2.62 7.80 14.78
CA ASP A 307 -3.42 7.47 15.96
C ASP A 307 -2.57 7.06 17.18
N GLY A 308 -1.24 7.17 17.07
CA GLY A 308 -0.29 6.84 18.13
C GLY A 308 -0.04 5.35 18.33
N THR A 309 -0.55 4.50 17.45
CA THR A 309 -0.22 3.06 17.43
C THR A 309 1.12 2.82 16.72
N HIS A 310 1.55 1.57 16.65
CA HIS A 310 2.77 1.16 15.95
C HIS A 310 2.42 0.36 14.71
N THR A 311 3.32 0.35 13.73
CA THR A 311 3.18 -0.51 12.55
C THR A 311 3.46 -1.98 12.90
N GLN A 312 3.30 -2.88 11.92
CA GLN A 312 3.47 -4.33 12.15
C GLN A 312 4.92 -4.77 12.29
N ALA A 313 5.88 -3.94 11.92
CA ALA A 313 7.32 -4.23 12.01
C ALA A 313 8.05 -3.03 12.59
N LEU A 314 8.91 -3.27 13.58
CA LEU A 314 9.78 -2.23 14.11
C LEU A 314 10.79 -1.82 13.03
N ASP A 315 10.82 -0.54 12.68
CA ASP A 315 11.86 0.05 11.85
C ASP A 315 12.92 0.74 12.70
N TYR A 316 14.17 0.62 12.29
CA TYR A 316 15.33 1.14 13.00
C TYR A 316 16.51 1.35 12.04
N PRO A 317 17.43 2.28 12.33
CA PRO A 317 18.64 2.42 11.55
C PRO A 317 19.67 1.33 11.90
N ASP A 318 20.61 1.08 11.00
CA ASP A 318 21.81 0.30 11.29
C ASP A 318 23.00 1.23 11.62
N VAL A 319 24.04 0.67 12.24
CA VAL A 319 25.30 1.40 12.49
C VAL A 319 25.91 1.81 11.14
N GLY A 320 26.24 3.10 11.01
CA GLY A 320 26.74 3.71 9.78
C GLY A 320 25.67 4.34 8.90
N ASP A 321 24.38 4.13 9.19
CA ASP A 321 23.29 4.81 8.47
C ASP A 321 23.30 6.33 8.74
N THR A 322 22.65 7.06 7.87
CA THR A 322 22.49 8.52 7.96
C THR A 322 21.06 8.88 8.29
N LEU A 323 20.88 9.62 9.37
CA LEU A 323 19.58 10.16 9.76
C LEU A 323 19.47 11.63 9.37
N GLU A 324 18.43 12.04 8.67
CA GLU A 324 18.05 13.45 8.49
C GLU A 324 17.17 13.90 9.64
N LEU A 325 17.55 14.97 10.34
CA LEU A 325 16.71 15.65 11.31
C LEU A 325 15.78 16.63 10.60
N THR A 326 14.49 16.38 10.64
CA THR A 326 13.47 17.09 9.88
C THR A 326 12.47 17.77 10.81
N ARG A 327 12.13 19.03 10.54
CA ARG A 327 11.08 19.73 11.26
C ARG A 327 9.70 19.32 10.74
N LYS A 328 8.82 18.84 11.62
CA LYS A 328 7.50 18.28 11.27
C LYS A 328 6.58 19.28 10.57
N SER A 329 6.59 20.55 10.98
CA SER A 329 5.66 21.56 10.48
C SER A 329 5.88 21.94 9.00
N ASP A 330 7.10 21.82 8.48
CA ASP A 330 7.45 22.23 7.12
C ASP A 330 8.34 21.22 6.37
N LEU A 331 8.66 20.10 7.01
CA LEU A 331 9.52 19.02 6.50
C LEU A 331 10.93 19.49 6.08
N ARG A 332 11.38 20.62 6.61
CA ARG A 332 12.71 21.12 6.35
C ARG A 332 13.76 20.29 7.08
N VAL A 333 14.75 19.81 6.33
CA VAL A 333 15.93 19.15 6.90
C VAL A 333 16.80 20.20 7.58
N LEU A 334 17.11 19.99 8.86
CA LEU A 334 17.87 20.90 9.71
C LEU A 334 19.31 20.44 9.89
N ASP A 335 19.52 19.12 9.95
CA ASP A 335 20.84 18.52 10.16
C ASP A 335 20.84 17.06 9.69
N THR A 336 22.03 16.44 9.66
CA THR A 336 22.24 15.05 9.29
C THR A 336 23.20 14.38 10.25
N TYR A 337 22.88 13.19 10.73
CA TYR A 337 23.63 12.44 11.73
C TYR A 337 24.11 11.11 11.21
N LYS A 338 25.32 10.68 11.60
CA LYS A 338 25.77 9.30 11.41
C LYS A 338 25.47 8.47 12.65
N VAL A 339 24.88 7.31 12.43
CA VAL A 339 24.57 6.36 13.49
C VAL A 339 25.84 5.61 13.91
N GLU A 340 26.23 5.75 15.17
CA GLU A 340 27.40 5.08 15.75
C GLU A 340 27.03 3.81 16.52
N LYS A 341 25.83 3.77 17.13
CA LYS A 341 25.36 2.62 17.89
C LYS A 341 23.85 2.51 17.86
N VAL A 342 23.34 1.29 17.79
CA VAL A 342 21.92 0.97 17.90
C VAL A 342 21.72 -0.15 18.92
N THR A 343 20.72 -0.01 19.77
CA THR A 343 20.24 -1.08 20.65
C THR A 343 18.73 -1.20 20.49
N LEU A 344 18.29 -2.35 20.04
CA LEU A 344 16.86 -2.61 19.83
C LEU A 344 16.17 -2.93 21.15
N MET A 345 14.97 -2.39 21.31
CA MET A 345 14.06 -2.64 22.43
C MET A 345 12.69 -3.04 21.86
N PRO A 346 12.59 -4.23 21.27
CA PRO A 346 11.40 -4.64 20.52
C PRO A 346 10.15 -4.73 21.41
N ASP A 347 10.28 -5.13 22.67
CA ASP A 347 9.15 -5.21 23.61
C ASP A 347 8.57 -3.83 23.96
N GLU A 348 9.40 -2.78 23.86
CA GLU A 348 9.01 -1.38 24.09
C GLU A 348 8.70 -0.65 22.78
N TRP A 349 8.84 -1.32 21.64
CA TRP A 349 8.67 -0.78 20.30
C TRP A 349 9.51 0.48 20.05
N MET A 350 10.77 0.42 20.48
CA MET A 350 11.75 1.52 20.42
C MET A 350 13.12 1.01 20.01
N CYS A 351 13.99 1.93 19.60
CA CYS A 351 15.42 1.71 19.55
C CYS A 351 16.17 2.86 20.24
N ARG A 352 17.28 2.51 20.89
CA ARG A 352 18.23 3.46 21.46
C ARG A 352 19.35 3.68 20.46
N VAL A 353 19.57 4.93 20.09
CA VAL A 353 20.53 5.31 19.04
C VAL A 353 21.56 6.27 19.62
N THR A 354 22.83 6.08 19.22
CA THR A 354 23.91 7.04 19.43
C THR A 354 24.37 7.59 18.08
N VAL A 355 24.55 8.90 17.98
CA VAL A 355 24.97 9.61 16.78
C VAL A 355 26.30 10.36 16.98
N ASP A 356 26.93 10.73 15.88
CA ASP A 356 28.29 11.29 15.80
C ASP A 356 28.45 12.71 16.36
N HIS A 357 27.36 13.47 16.54
CA HIS A 357 27.40 14.81 17.13
C HIS A 357 26.07 15.18 17.82
N PRO A 358 26.06 16.27 18.64
CA PRO A 358 24.91 16.59 19.48
C PRO A 358 23.63 16.94 18.74
N LEU A 359 22.50 16.42 19.22
CA LEU A 359 21.16 16.89 18.85
C LEU A 359 20.89 18.30 19.39
N PRO A 360 19.97 19.09 18.78
CA PRO A 360 19.48 20.34 19.35
C PRO A 360 19.00 20.16 20.80
N GLU A 361 19.06 21.21 21.62
CA GLU A 361 18.58 21.16 23.01
C GLU A 361 17.13 20.71 23.13
N SER A 362 16.26 21.17 22.22
CA SER A 362 14.87 20.71 22.10
C SER A 362 14.69 19.92 20.82
N THR A 363 14.05 18.76 20.93
CA THR A 363 13.62 17.92 19.80
C THR A 363 12.11 17.97 19.57
N GLU A 364 11.40 18.84 20.27
CA GLU A 364 9.96 19.03 20.11
C GLU A 364 9.64 19.49 18.67
N GLY A 365 8.71 18.81 18.02
CA GLY A 365 8.33 19.07 16.63
C GLY A 365 9.39 18.66 15.60
N LEU A 366 10.40 17.88 16.01
CA LEU A 366 11.44 17.32 15.14
C LEU A 366 11.26 15.82 14.99
N MET A 367 11.63 15.32 13.82
CA MET A 367 11.60 13.90 13.45
C MET A 367 12.92 13.51 12.79
N LEU A 368 13.30 12.27 12.95
CA LEU A 368 14.46 11.67 12.29
C LEU A 368 14.00 10.69 11.21
N ALA A 369 14.64 10.71 10.06
CA ALA A 369 14.40 9.76 8.98
C ALA A 369 15.71 9.14 8.50
N ASP A 370 15.73 7.83 8.34
CA ASP A 370 16.88 7.12 7.80
C ASP A 370 16.92 7.28 6.26
N VAL A 371 17.88 8.03 5.76
CA VAL A 371 18.07 8.29 4.33
C VAL A 371 19.05 7.33 3.64
N THR A 372 19.64 6.42 4.38
CA THR A 372 20.44 5.31 3.81
C THR A 372 19.52 4.19 3.32
N ARG A 373 18.35 4.03 3.96
CA ARG A 373 17.36 3.01 3.63
C ARG A 373 16.29 3.54 2.68
N LEU A 374 16.74 4.02 1.53
CA LEU A 374 15.91 4.51 0.45
C LEU A 374 16.30 3.80 -0.86
N PRO A 375 15.39 3.08 -1.51
CA PRO A 375 15.71 2.38 -2.75
C PRO A 375 15.72 3.35 -3.93
N PHE A 376 16.50 3.02 -4.98
CA PHE A 376 16.21 3.55 -6.31
C PHE A 376 15.01 2.78 -6.88
N VAL A 377 13.92 3.49 -7.18
CA VAL A 377 12.65 2.88 -7.60
C VAL A 377 12.51 2.91 -9.11
N GLU A 378 12.23 1.77 -9.73
CA GLU A 378 11.85 1.67 -11.15
C GLU A 378 10.45 1.07 -11.28
N ILE A 379 9.49 1.82 -11.84
CA ILE A 379 8.14 1.35 -12.15
C ILE A 379 7.93 1.49 -13.65
N ILE A 380 8.01 0.39 -14.37
CA ILE A 380 8.14 0.40 -15.83
C ILE A 380 7.11 -0.53 -16.48
N GLY A 381 6.32 0.02 -17.42
CA GLY A 381 5.39 -0.74 -18.23
C GLY A 381 4.24 -1.38 -17.45
N CYS A 382 3.96 -0.90 -16.24
CA CYS A 382 2.88 -1.40 -15.41
C CYS A 382 1.52 -0.81 -15.81
N SER A 383 0.43 -1.49 -15.45
CA SER A 383 -0.92 -0.95 -15.57
C SER A 383 -1.64 -1.00 -14.23
N ALA A 384 -2.40 0.07 -13.92
CA ALA A 384 -3.25 0.15 -12.74
C ALA A 384 -4.61 0.72 -13.12
N SER A 385 -5.69 0.16 -12.56
CA SER A 385 -7.03 0.68 -12.83
C SER A 385 -8.06 0.40 -11.74
N SER A 386 -9.09 1.27 -11.71
CA SER A 386 -10.34 1.05 -10.98
C SER A 386 -10.16 0.76 -9.49
N HIS A 387 -9.23 1.45 -8.83
CA HIS A 387 -8.96 1.28 -7.40
C HIS A 387 -9.10 2.58 -6.61
N PHE A 388 -9.12 2.46 -5.29
CA PHE A 388 -9.15 3.58 -4.37
C PHE A 388 -7.80 4.27 -4.23
N ALA A 389 -7.82 5.39 -3.51
CA ALA A 389 -6.68 6.20 -3.15
C ALA A 389 -5.82 6.60 -4.36
N ARG A 390 -4.54 6.39 -4.33
CA ARG A 390 -3.58 6.92 -5.31
C ARG A 390 -2.95 5.79 -6.11
N GLY A 391 -2.37 6.13 -7.26
CA GLY A 391 -1.55 5.18 -8.01
C GLY A 391 -0.20 4.95 -7.33
N VAL A 392 0.87 5.47 -7.92
CA VAL A 392 2.23 5.41 -7.38
C VAL A 392 2.43 6.49 -6.33
N LEU A 393 2.94 6.13 -5.17
CA LEU A 393 3.31 7.06 -4.10
C LEU A 393 4.79 6.90 -3.74
N LEU A 394 5.56 7.97 -3.89
CA LEU A 394 7.03 7.95 -3.78
C LEU A 394 7.53 8.92 -2.71
N LYS A 395 8.30 8.40 -1.76
CA LYS A 395 9.03 9.14 -0.74
C LYS A 395 10.47 8.60 -0.68
N THR A 396 11.26 8.89 -1.73
CA THR A 396 12.60 8.34 -1.92
C THR A 396 13.54 9.33 -2.62
N HIS A 397 14.84 9.04 -2.60
CA HIS A 397 15.89 9.80 -3.31
C HIS A 397 16.33 9.06 -4.58
N GLY A 398 15.45 9.01 -5.57
CA GLY A 398 15.69 8.43 -6.88
C GLY A 398 14.56 7.51 -7.33
N ALA A 399 13.89 7.92 -8.43
CA ALA A 399 12.88 7.06 -9.06
C ALA A 399 12.76 7.34 -10.56
N LEU A 400 12.37 6.27 -11.27
CA LEU A 400 11.93 6.31 -12.66
C LEU A 400 10.56 5.66 -12.79
N VAL A 401 9.54 6.47 -13.12
CA VAL A 401 8.17 6.01 -13.41
C VAL A 401 7.93 6.17 -14.91
N GLU A 402 8.01 5.06 -15.65
CA GLU A 402 8.13 5.12 -17.11
C GLU A 402 7.17 4.17 -17.82
N ARG A 403 6.50 4.68 -18.88
CA ARG A 403 5.64 3.90 -19.79
C ARG A 403 4.55 3.08 -19.08
N ASN A 404 3.98 3.61 -18.00
CA ASN A 404 2.88 2.99 -17.30
C ASN A 404 1.54 3.49 -17.84
N THR A 405 0.49 2.67 -17.71
CA THR A 405 -0.89 3.05 -18.01
C THR A 405 -1.72 3.03 -16.73
N MET A 406 -2.30 4.16 -16.36
CA MET A 406 -3.12 4.32 -15.17
C MET A 406 -4.48 4.87 -15.56
N ARG A 407 -5.56 4.22 -15.09
CA ARG A 407 -6.91 4.57 -15.51
C ARG A 407 -7.94 4.45 -14.40
N ASP A 408 -8.86 5.41 -14.36
CA ASP A 408 -10.02 5.36 -13.46
C ASP A 408 -9.60 5.17 -11.99
N ILE A 409 -8.48 5.80 -11.58
CA ILE A 409 -7.97 5.83 -10.20
C ILE A 409 -8.63 7.01 -9.48
N HIS A 410 -9.08 6.77 -8.26
CA HIS A 410 -9.83 7.75 -7.46
C HIS A 410 -9.03 9.02 -7.18
N GLY A 411 -7.80 8.86 -6.69
CA GLY A 411 -6.83 9.92 -6.46
C GLY A 411 -5.88 10.14 -7.64
N PRO A 412 -4.80 10.91 -7.43
CA PRO A 412 -3.75 11.11 -8.41
C PRO A 412 -3.09 9.78 -8.83
N ALA A 413 -2.75 9.69 -10.11
CA ALA A 413 -2.08 8.51 -10.65
C ALA A 413 -0.63 8.37 -10.13
N ILE A 414 0.08 9.48 -9.98
CA ILE A 414 1.46 9.51 -9.49
C ILE A 414 1.59 10.64 -8.48
N VAL A 415 2.11 10.31 -7.30
CA VAL A 415 2.38 11.26 -6.22
C VAL A 415 3.83 11.12 -5.77
N ALA A 416 4.59 12.20 -5.84
CA ALA A 416 5.90 12.32 -5.20
C ALA A 416 5.75 13.30 -4.03
N ALA A 417 5.59 12.79 -2.81
CA ALA A 417 5.26 13.59 -1.65
C ALA A 417 5.84 12.97 -0.38
N SER A 418 6.22 13.82 0.57
CA SER A 418 6.40 13.39 1.96
C SER A 418 5.16 13.73 2.77
N GLU A 419 4.79 12.85 3.70
CA GLU A 419 3.55 12.97 4.47
C GLU A 419 3.84 12.98 5.97
N ALA A 420 3.98 14.19 6.54
CA ALA A 420 4.27 14.37 7.98
C ALA A 420 3.17 13.80 8.88
N TRP A 421 1.93 13.87 8.43
CA TRP A 421 0.78 13.35 9.16
C TRP A 421 0.83 11.82 9.35
N TRP A 422 1.27 11.11 8.31
CA TRP A 422 1.39 9.65 8.34
C TRP A 422 2.73 9.17 8.91
N TYR A 423 3.65 10.08 9.26
CA TYR A 423 5.03 9.76 9.61
C TYR A 423 5.77 9.01 8.49
N GLU A 424 5.38 9.23 7.26
CA GLU A 424 5.99 8.63 6.09
C GLU A 424 6.94 9.63 5.41
N GLY A 425 8.19 9.29 5.36
CA GLY A 425 9.29 10.10 4.82
C GLY A 425 10.03 9.34 3.72
N VAL A 426 10.84 9.99 2.98
CA VAL A 426 11.43 11.34 3.08
C VAL A 426 10.89 12.28 2.00
N SER A 427 11.37 13.51 1.97
CA SER A 427 11.08 14.41 0.85
C SER A 427 11.68 13.87 -0.44
N PRO A 428 10.89 13.72 -1.53
CA PRO A 428 11.34 13.16 -2.79
C PRO A 428 12.44 13.99 -3.45
N ARG A 429 13.47 13.32 -4.00
CA ARG A 429 14.55 13.96 -4.78
C ARG A 429 14.91 13.08 -5.97
N ASN A 430 15.35 13.69 -7.06
CA ASN A 430 15.81 12.98 -8.27
C ASN A 430 14.75 12.01 -8.82
N ILE A 431 13.54 12.54 -9.13
CA ILE A 431 12.40 11.75 -9.62
C ILE A 431 12.16 12.06 -11.09
N THR A 432 12.12 11.05 -11.94
CA THR A 432 11.74 11.16 -13.34
C THR A 432 10.41 10.44 -13.60
N ILE A 433 9.43 11.18 -14.14
CA ILE A 433 8.10 10.67 -14.52
C ILE A 433 7.95 10.91 -16.03
N ARG A 434 8.04 9.86 -16.84
CA ARG A 434 8.03 10.04 -18.30
C ARG A 434 7.25 8.98 -19.07
N GLY A 435 6.65 9.43 -20.18
CA GLY A 435 6.00 8.55 -21.14
C GLY A 435 4.82 7.77 -20.59
N ASN A 436 4.20 8.21 -19.48
CA ASN A 436 3.06 7.53 -18.89
C ASN A 436 1.75 7.98 -19.56
N ARG A 437 0.76 7.08 -19.61
CA ARG A 437 -0.60 7.37 -20.03
C ARG A 437 -1.52 7.36 -18.80
N ILE A 438 -2.12 8.50 -18.49
CA ILE A 438 -2.98 8.72 -17.33
C ILE A 438 -4.37 9.10 -17.84
N VAL A 439 -5.42 8.32 -17.49
CA VAL A 439 -6.79 8.52 -17.95
C VAL A 439 -7.77 8.51 -16.79
N ASN A 440 -8.56 9.56 -16.62
CA ASN A 440 -9.58 9.68 -15.56
C ASN A 440 -9.04 9.41 -14.15
N CYS A 441 -7.89 9.98 -13.79
CA CYS A 441 -7.31 9.90 -12.46
C CYS A 441 -7.33 11.27 -11.78
N GLY A 442 -7.25 11.31 -10.42
CA GLY A 442 -7.11 12.55 -9.66
C GLY A 442 -8.38 13.37 -9.54
N MET A 443 -9.56 12.73 -9.47
CA MET A 443 -10.83 13.45 -9.44
C MET A 443 -11.32 13.82 -8.04
N PHE A 444 -10.83 13.17 -6.98
CA PHE A 444 -11.50 13.19 -5.68
C PHE A 444 -10.62 13.46 -4.47
N TRP A 445 -9.30 13.53 -4.60
CA TRP A 445 -8.40 13.68 -3.47
C TRP A 445 -7.38 14.79 -3.68
N GLY A 446 -7.21 15.61 -2.64
CA GLY A 446 -6.19 16.64 -2.60
C GLY A 446 -6.32 17.66 -3.73
N GLU A 447 -5.27 17.87 -4.47
CA GLU A 447 -5.16 18.86 -5.54
C GLU A 447 -5.91 18.48 -6.82
N ALA A 448 -6.62 17.37 -6.82
CA ALA A 448 -7.39 16.88 -7.98
C ALA A 448 -6.58 16.93 -9.29
N ALA A 449 -5.40 16.32 -9.29
CA ALA A 449 -4.50 16.29 -10.43
C ALA A 449 -4.09 14.86 -10.83
N GLY A 450 -3.66 14.68 -12.07
CA GLY A 450 -3.13 13.39 -12.56
C GLY A 450 -1.77 13.04 -11.95
N ILE A 451 -0.87 14.03 -11.86
CA ILE A 451 0.45 13.93 -11.23
C ILE A 451 0.56 15.04 -10.18
N VAL A 452 0.97 14.67 -8.96
CA VAL A 452 1.15 15.60 -7.84
C VAL A 452 2.56 15.48 -7.27
N VAL A 453 3.20 16.62 -7.04
CA VAL A 453 4.48 16.73 -6.34
C VAL A 453 4.34 17.80 -5.25
N LYS A 454 4.41 17.40 -3.98
CA LYS A 454 4.28 18.34 -2.85
C LYS A 454 4.77 17.76 -1.54
N SER A 455 4.99 18.61 -0.53
CA SER A 455 5.09 18.20 0.87
C SER A 455 3.72 18.29 1.53
N ASP A 456 3.28 17.22 2.20
CA ASP A 456 2.03 17.19 2.97
C ASP A 456 2.33 17.43 4.46
N CYS A 457 2.31 18.71 4.83
CA CYS A 457 2.63 19.22 6.17
C CYS A 457 1.90 20.55 6.42
N ASP A 458 1.98 21.06 7.63
CA ASP A 458 1.26 22.28 8.03
C ASP A 458 1.70 23.53 7.25
N ASN A 459 2.96 23.63 6.89
CA ASN A 459 3.53 24.77 6.18
C ASN A 459 4.44 24.31 5.01
N PRO A 460 3.89 23.93 3.84
CA PRO A 460 4.60 23.30 2.72
C PRO A 460 5.44 24.28 1.87
N VAL A 461 6.14 25.24 2.49
CA VAL A 461 6.97 26.24 1.79
C VAL A 461 8.45 25.91 1.75
N SER A 462 8.88 24.84 2.43
CA SER A 462 10.26 24.41 2.40
C SER A 462 10.55 23.64 1.12
N ARG A 463 11.49 24.08 0.34
CA ARG A 463 11.92 23.47 -0.92
C ARG A 463 12.81 22.23 -0.70
N ASN A 464 12.32 21.25 0.04
CA ASN A 464 13.06 20.00 0.31
C ASN A 464 12.91 18.96 -0.80
N ILE A 465 11.89 19.13 -1.66
CA ILE A 465 11.72 18.33 -2.87
C ILE A 465 12.61 18.92 -3.95
N SER A 466 13.40 18.10 -4.62
CA SER A 466 14.30 18.62 -5.67
C SER A 466 14.50 17.67 -6.85
N ASP A 467 14.94 18.23 -7.96
CA ASP A 467 15.35 17.51 -9.16
C ASP A 467 14.22 16.62 -9.71
N ILE A 468 13.10 17.27 -10.07
CA ILE A 468 11.89 16.62 -10.55
C ILE A 468 11.75 16.85 -12.06
N ILE A 469 11.72 15.75 -12.83
CA ILE A 469 11.52 15.77 -14.28
C ILE A 469 10.19 15.11 -14.61
N ILE A 470 9.28 15.83 -15.26
CA ILE A 470 7.96 15.33 -15.72
C ILE A 470 7.88 15.57 -17.23
N GLU A 471 8.06 14.51 -18.03
CA GLU A 471 8.21 14.66 -19.48
C GLU A 471 7.41 13.62 -20.29
N ASP A 472 6.94 14.05 -21.45
CA ASP A 472 6.31 13.19 -22.47
C ASP A 472 5.14 12.32 -21.97
N ASN A 473 4.44 12.74 -20.90
CA ASN A 473 3.27 12.05 -20.41
C ASN A 473 2.00 12.49 -21.17
N VAL A 474 1.05 11.58 -21.32
CA VAL A 474 -0.29 11.85 -21.87
C VAL A 474 -1.31 11.75 -20.73
N ILE A 475 -1.92 12.88 -20.37
CA ILE A 475 -2.88 12.99 -19.26
C ILE A 475 -4.24 13.42 -19.82
N GLU A 476 -5.22 12.53 -19.78
CA GLU A 476 -6.62 12.74 -20.19
C GLU A 476 -7.54 12.59 -18.98
N ALA A 477 -7.68 13.60 -18.15
CA ALA A 477 -8.49 13.61 -16.94
C ALA A 477 -9.48 14.79 -16.92
N PRO A 478 -10.54 14.77 -17.76
CA PRO A 478 -11.42 15.92 -17.98
C PRO A 478 -12.23 16.35 -16.76
N LEU A 479 -12.27 15.55 -15.70
CA LEU A 479 -12.93 15.89 -14.44
C LEU A 479 -11.92 16.39 -13.37
N ALA A 480 -10.63 16.14 -13.54
CA ALA A 480 -9.60 16.66 -12.65
C ALA A 480 -9.37 18.16 -12.89
N GLU A 481 -9.02 18.89 -11.82
CA GLU A 481 -8.73 20.31 -11.89
C GLU A 481 -7.45 20.58 -12.67
N HIS A 482 -6.42 19.77 -12.41
CA HIS A 482 -5.09 19.91 -13.02
C HIS A 482 -4.63 18.59 -13.64
N GLY A 483 -3.72 18.67 -14.61
CA GLY A 483 -3.00 17.48 -15.09
C GLY A 483 -1.75 17.21 -14.28
N ILE A 484 -0.97 18.25 -14.05
CA ILE A 484 0.26 18.23 -13.28
C ILE A 484 0.21 19.37 -12.27
N TYR A 485 0.39 19.04 -11.00
CA TYR A 485 0.49 20.01 -9.91
C TYR A 485 1.79 19.79 -9.14
N VAL A 486 2.63 20.82 -9.06
CA VAL A 486 3.90 20.81 -8.33
C VAL A 486 3.95 21.99 -7.38
N ARG A 487 4.27 21.76 -6.11
CA ARG A 487 4.39 22.82 -5.11
C ARG A 487 5.65 22.65 -4.25
N GLY A 488 6.37 23.75 -4.04
CA GLY A 488 7.48 23.82 -3.11
C GLY A 488 8.67 22.93 -3.50
N ALA A 489 9.02 22.90 -4.78
CA ALA A 489 10.13 22.09 -5.29
C ALA A 489 11.17 22.93 -6.01
N ASP A 490 12.44 22.54 -5.88
CA ASP A 490 13.58 23.12 -6.58
C ASP A 490 14.02 22.21 -7.73
N GLY A 491 14.50 22.81 -8.85
CA GLY A 491 14.98 22.03 -9.98
C GLY A 491 13.87 21.24 -10.67
N VAL A 492 12.77 21.91 -11.01
CA VAL A 492 11.62 21.30 -11.67
C VAL A 492 11.69 21.51 -13.18
N GLU A 493 11.56 20.42 -13.92
CA GLU A 493 11.47 20.44 -15.38
C GLU A 493 10.18 19.75 -15.84
N VAL A 494 9.30 20.49 -16.52
CA VAL A 494 8.04 19.97 -17.08
C VAL A 494 8.02 20.26 -18.57
N ARG A 495 8.10 19.21 -19.42
CA ARG A 495 8.19 19.36 -20.87
C ARG A 495 7.53 18.21 -21.63
N GLY A 496 7.10 18.50 -22.86
CA GLY A 496 6.59 17.49 -23.80
C GLY A 496 5.29 16.80 -23.39
N ASN A 497 4.65 17.20 -22.28
CA ASN A 497 3.44 16.57 -21.79
C ASN A 497 2.21 17.02 -22.60
N ILE A 498 1.31 16.09 -22.91
CA ILE A 498 0.00 16.34 -23.50
C ILE A 498 -1.04 16.25 -22.40
N VAL A 499 -1.67 17.37 -22.06
CA VAL A 499 -2.59 17.45 -20.92
C VAL A 499 -3.96 17.93 -21.35
N LYS A 500 -5.02 17.20 -20.92
CA LYS A 500 -6.43 17.55 -21.12
C LYS A 500 -7.18 17.37 -19.81
N THR A 501 -7.52 18.47 -19.15
CA THR A 501 -8.19 18.54 -17.85
C THR A 501 -9.29 19.59 -17.86
N ARG A 502 -10.01 19.73 -16.74
CA ARG A 502 -11.05 20.75 -16.60
C ARG A 502 -10.49 22.16 -16.43
N GLY A 503 -9.45 22.29 -15.62
CA GLY A 503 -8.79 23.57 -15.31
C GLY A 503 -7.42 23.72 -15.98
N GLU A 504 -6.45 24.23 -15.26
CA GLU A 504 -5.09 24.43 -15.77
C GLU A 504 -4.35 23.10 -15.97
N GLY A 505 -3.76 22.92 -17.13
CA GLY A 505 -3.04 21.69 -17.45
C GLY A 505 -1.85 21.44 -16.54
N VAL A 506 -1.05 22.49 -16.27
CA VAL A 506 0.17 22.45 -15.46
C VAL A 506 0.17 23.63 -14.48
N VAL A 507 0.31 23.33 -13.20
CA VAL A 507 0.44 24.33 -12.13
C VAL A 507 1.75 24.13 -11.38
N LEU A 508 2.55 25.17 -11.24
CA LEU A 508 3.81 25.19 -10.51
C LEU A 508 3.75 26.32 -9.48
N GLU A 509 3.61 25.96 -8.20
CA GLU A 509 3.56 26.91 -7.09
C GLU A 509 4.85 26.86 -6.26
N ASP A 510 5.43 28.02 -5.96
CA ASP A 510 6.65 28.13 -5.15
C ASP A 510 7.81 27.22 -5.64
N CYS A 511 7.96 27.08 -6.96
CA CYS A 511 8.96 26.22 -7.59
C CYS A 511 10.10 27.01 -8.20
N VAL A 512 11.32 26.44 -8.18
CA VAL A 512 12.45 26.89 -9.00
C VAL A 512 12.57 25.94 -10.19
N GLN A 513 12.49 26.49 -11.39
CA GLN A 513 12.66 25.76 -12.64
C GLN A 513 14.12 25.85 -13.13
N TYR A 514 14.58 24.82 -13.83
CA TYR A 514 15.83 24.83 -14.57
C TYR A 514 15.69 25.52 -15.93
#